data_110544bf15c6b99afdcf937ad7076ebc
#
_entry.id   110544bf15c6b99afdcf937ad7076ebc
#
_cell.length_a   1.000
_cell.length_b   1.000
_cell.length_c   1.000
_cell.angle_alpha   90.00
_cell.angle_beta   90.00
_cell.angle_gamma   90.00
#
_symmetry.space_group_name_H-M   'P 1'
#
loop_
_entity.id
_entity.type
_entity.pdbx_description
1 polymer ?
#
loop_
_entity_poly.entity_id
_entity_poly.type
_entity_poly.pdbx_seq_one_letter_code
_entity_poly.pdbx_strand_id
1 'polypeptide(L)'
;MLDKVAPEQILDLGPWLIVGTIVGARILYVITFWRDQFADAPFWEVFMVQKGGLVFYGGLIGASLAVVIYARLKKLPLWKLSDIVAPSIALGYVFGRIGCLMNGCCYGRECHLPWAISFPAGPGLPTTPVHPTQVYESLLSLCLYAFLARLYRRKKFDGQIFATYLVSYAVLRSFVELFRGDYPSYQRFLGGLATPAQLVSVAILAFGLALFWLLPKTPVTVGSRE
;
A
#
# COMPACT_ATOMS: atom_id res chain seq x y z
N MET A 1 -15.51 -20.40 -11.85
CA MET A 1 -14.88 -21.13 -10.73
C MET A 1 -13.51 -20.55 -10.47
N LEU A 2 -13.28 -20.02 -9.27
CA LEU A 2 -11.95 -19.65 -8.79
C LEU A 2 -11.23 -20.96 -8.39
N ASP A 3 -10.75 -21.69 -9.38
CA ASP A 3 -10.23 -23.04 -9.22
C ASP A 3 -9.10 -23.07 -8.19
N LYS A 4 -9.37 -23.60 -7.02
CA LYS A 4 -8.50 -23.87 -5.86
C LYS A 4 -8.45 -22.84 -4.72
N VAL A 5 -9.17 -21.72 -4.76
CA VAL A 5 -9.32 -20.83 -3.61
C VAL A 5 -10.82 -20.61 -3.36
N ALA A 6 -11.34 -21.16 -2.27
CA ALA A 6 -12.73 -20.99 -1.91
C ALA A 6 -12.99 -19.56 -1.39
N PRO A 7 -14.20 -18.98 -1.60
CA PRO A 7 -14.53 -17.64 -1.07
C PRO A 7 -14.34 -17.55 0.45
N GLU A 8 -14.64 -18.61 1.18
CA GLU A 8 -14.45 -18.70 2.63
C GLU A 8 -12.99 -18.50 3.04
N GLN A 9 -12.06 -19.04 2.25
CA GLN A 9 -10.60 -18.88 2.49
C GLN A 9 -10.14 -17.43 2.30
N ILE A 10 -10.82 -16.68 1.43
CA ILE A 10 -10.53 -15.25 1.24
C ILE A 10 -11.06 -14.44 2.42
N LEU A 11 -12.25 -14.79 2.93
CA LEU A 11 -12.81 -14.18 4.13
C LEU A 11 -11.96 -14.49 5.37
N ASP A 12 -11.52 -15.74 5.51
CA ASP A 12 -10.62 -16.17 6.59
C ASP A 12 -9.26 -15.44 6.57
N LEU A 13 -8.80 -14.98 5.41
CA LEU A 13 -7.57 -14.20 5.30
C LEU A 13 -7.70 -12.82 5.96
N GLY A 14 -8.90 -12.24 6.00
CA GLY A 14 -9.14 -10.91 6.56
C GLY A 14 -8.61 -10.73 7.99
N PRO A 15 -9.01 -11.55 8.96
CA PRO A 15 -8.47 -11.51 10.32
C PRO A 15 -6.93 -11.65 10.38
N TRP A 16 -6.34 -12.50 9.56
CA TRP A 16 -4.88 -12.66 9.48
C TRP A 16 -4.18 -11.38 9.02
N LEU A 17 -4.76 -10.69 8.03
CA LEU A 17 -4.25 -9.40 7.54
C LEU A 17 -4.34 -8.33 8.63
N ILE A 18 -5.46 -8.24 9.34
CA ILE A 18 -5.66 -7.26 10.42
C ILE A 18 -4.63 -7.48 11.53
N VAL A 19 -4.54 -8.70 12.04
CA VAL A 19 -3.60 -9.05 13.12
C VAL A 19 -2.16 -8.84 12.65
N GLY A 20 -1.80 -9.35 11.47
CA GLY A 20 -0.46 -9.20 10.91
C GLY A 20 -0.06 -7.74 10.73
N THR A 21 -0.98 -6.90 10.24
CA THR A 21 -0.74 -5.46 10.07
C THR A 21 -0.49 -4.77 11.40
N ILE A 22 -1.34 -4.98 12.40
CA ILE A 22 -1.24 -4.35 13.71
C ILE A 22 0.04 -4.78 14.43
N VAL A 23 0.29 -6.08 14.48
CA VAL A 23 1.47 -6.66 15.12
C VAL A 23 2.76 -6.18 14.44
N GLY A 24 2.82 -6.25 13.11
CA GLY A 24 3.98 -5.80 12.37
C GLY A 24 4.24 -4.30 12.53
N ALA A 25 3.19 -3.47 12.45
CA ALA A 25 3.29 -2.02 12.66
C ALA A 25 3.80 -1.68 14.06
N ARG A 26 3.34 -2.40 15.08
CA ARG A 26 3.75 -2.20 16.48
C ARG A 26 5.18 -2.67 16.73
N ILE A 27 5.55 -3.84 16.23
CA ILE A 27 6.91 -4.38 16.36
C ILE A 27 7.92 -3.37 15.77
N LEU A 28 7.68 -2.89 14.55
CA LEU A 28 8.60 -1.94 13.93
C LEU A 28 8.65 -0.61 14.68
N TYR A 29 7.52 -0.12 15.22
CA TYR A 29 7.49 1.06 16.06
C TYR A 29 8.34 0.89 17.32
N VAL A 30 8.15 -0.20 18.05
CA VAL A 30 8.91 -0.51 19.27
C VAL A 30 10.41 -0.59 18.97
N ILE A 31 10.81 -1.26 17.88
CA ILE A 31 12.22 -1.35 17.49
C ILE A 31 12.79 0.04 17.17
N THR A 32 12.04 0.87 16.42
CA THR A 32 12.50 2.18 15.97
C THR A 32 12.66 3.16 17.14
N PHE A 33 11.73 3.15 18.07
CA PHE A 33 11.69 4.10 19.20
C PHE A 33 12.07 3.48 20.54
N TRP A 34 12.80 2.34 20.51
CA TRP A 34 13.16 1.62 21.71
C TRP A 34 13.87 2.49 22.75
N ARG A 35 14.89 3.23 22.32
CA ARG A 35 15.70 4.07 23.20
C ARG A 35 14.95 5.26 23.78
N ASP A 36 14.03 5.82 22.99
CA ASP A 36 13.37 7.08 23.32
C ASP A 36 12.11 6.87 24.17
N GLN A 37 11.46 5.71 24.07
CA GLN A 37 10.14 5.49 24.67
C GLN A 37 10.00 4.21 25.51
N PHE A 38 10.86 3.19 25.28
CA PHE A 38 10.66 1.87 25.85
C PHE A 38 11.79 1.40 26.77
N ALA A 39 12.99 1.99 26.69
CA ALA A 39 14.15 1.56 27.46
C ALA A 39 13.93 1.62 28.99
N ASP A 40 13.24 2.68 29.44
CA ASP A 40 12.93 2.90 30.85
C ASP A 40 11.44 2.66 31.19
N ALA A 41 10.65 2.23 30.20
CA ALA A 41 9.22 1.99 30.35
C ALA A 41 8.91 0.56 30.80
N PRO A 42 7.79 0.33 31.48
CA PRO A 42 7.33 -1.00 31.83
C PRO A 42 7.08 -1.85 30.57
N PHE A 43 7.46 -3.13 30.60
CA PHE A 43 7.39 -4.05 29.45
C PHE A 43 5.99 -4.13 28.80
N TRP A 44 4.91 -3.99 29.56
CA TRP A 44 3.54 -4.01 29.00
C TRP A 44 3.23 -2.83 28.07
N GLU A 45 3.98 -1.73 28.11
CA GLU A 45 3.80 -0.61 27.18
C GLU A 45 4.07 -0.99 25.71
N VAL A 46 4.88 -2.02 25.48
CA VAL A 46 5.09 -2.59 24.16
C VAL A 46 3.77 -3.05 23.51
N PHE A 47 2.80 -3.50 24.29
CA PHE A 47 1.53 -4.03 23.80
C PHE A 47 0.40 -2.97 23.75
N MET A 48 0.64 -1.77 24.25
CA MET A 48 -0.38 -0.72 24.32
C MET A 48 -0.58 -0.01 22.97
N VAL A 49 -1.20 -0.70 21.99
CA VAL A 49 -1.53 -0.12 20.67
C VAL A 49 -2.56 1.00 20.74
N GLN A 50 -3.38 1.05 21.78
CA GLN A 50 -4.37 2.12 22.00
C GLN A 50 -3.77 3.50 22.29
N LYS A 51 -2.50 3.55 22.72
CA LYS A 51 -1.75 4.80 22.87
C LYS A 51 -1.21 5.34 21.53
N GLY A 52 -1.51 4.67 20.43
CA GLY A 52 -0.91 4.96 19.12
C GLY A 52 0.46 4.29 18.94
N GLY A 53 1.27 4.84 18.04
CA GLY A 53 2.60 4.32 17.75
C GLY A 53 2.56 3.07 16.87
N LEU A 54 2.22 3.28 15.60
CA LEU A 54 2.20 2.27 14.56
C LEU A 54 3.00 2.80 13.36
N VAL A 55 3.95 2.02 12.89
CA VAL A 55 4.76 2.35 11.72
C VAL A 55 4.21 1.65 10.48
N PHE A 56 3.88 2.41 9.45
CA PHE A 56 3.26 1.90 8.21
C PHE A 56 4.05 0.76 7.56
N TYR A 57 5.36 0.89 7.44
CA TYR A 57 6.20 -0.16 6.84
C TYR A 57 6.17 -1.46 7.62
N GLY A 58 6.09 -1.39 8.96
CA GLY A 58 5.90 -2.57 9.80
C GLY A 58 4.59 -3.28 9.51
N GLY A 59 3.51 -2.50 9.35
CA GLY A 59 2.21 -3.03 8.96
C GLY A 59 2.22 -3.72 7.60
N LEU A 60 2.89 -3.12 6.62
CA LEU A 60 3.04 -3.71 5.29
C LEU A 60 3.81 -5.05 5.31
N ILE A 61 4.92 -5.09 6.05
CA ILE A 61 5.70 -6.32 6.23
C ILE A 61 4.87 -7.37 6.95
N GLY A 62 4.20 -7.01 8.05
CA GLY A 62 3.38 -7.92 8.84
C GLY A 62 2.20 -8.48 8.04
N ALA A 63 1.50 -7.66 7.25
CA ALA A 63 0.44 -8.11 6.34
C ALA A 63 0.99 -9.08 5.27
N SER A 64 2.14 -8.75 4.67
CA SER A 64 2.77 -9.61 3.66
C SER A 64 3.17 -10.98 4.24
N LEU A 65 3.74 -10.98 5.42
CA LEU A 65 4.08 -12.22 6.15
C LEU A 65 2.82 -13.03 6.50
N ALA A 66 1.75 -12.37 6.95
CA ALA A 66 0.47 -13.03 7.24
C ALA A 66 -0.10 -13.74 6.00
N VAL A 67 -0.05 -13.11 4.82
CA VAL A 67 -0.47 -13.73 3.55
C VAL A 67 0.39 -14.97 3.25
N VAL A 68 1.70 -14.86 3.38
CA VAL A 68 2.63 -15.98 3.10
C VAL A 68 2.40 -17.14 4.08
N ILE A 69 2.29 -16.86 5.37
CA ILE A 69 2.05 -17.86 6.41
C ILE A 69 0.69 -18.53 6.17
N TYR A 70 -0.36 -17.75 5.95
CA TYR A 70 -1.70 -18.28 5.66
C TYR A 70 -1.71 -19.18 4.43
N ALA A 71 -1.10 -18.72 3.33
CA ALA A 71 -1.01 -19.50 2.11
C ALA A 71 -0.27 -20.84 2.33
N ARG A 72 0.81 -20.83 3.12
CA ARG A 72 1.56 -22.04 3.46
C ARG A 72 0.74 -23.01 4.33
N LEU A 73 0.09 -22.50 5.39
CA LEU A 73 -0.74 -23.32 6.29
C LEU A 73 -1.93 -23.96 5.58
N LYS A 74 -2.59 -23.22 4.71
CA LYS A 74 -3.75 -23.69 3.92
C LYS A 74 -3.36 -24.36 2.61
N LYS A 75 -2.07 -24.47 2.31
CA LYS A 75 -1.53 -25.06 1.07
C LYS A 75 -2.11 -24.40 -0.20
N LEU A 76 -2.31 -23.08 -0.14
CA LEU A 76 -2.85 -22.29 -1.25
C LEU A 76 -1.71 -21.79 -2.17
N PRO A 77 -1.96 -21.68 -3.47
CA PRO A 77 -1.00 -21.10 -4.40
C PRO A 77 -0.84 -19.59 -4.13
N LEU A 78 0.31 -19.20 -3.60
CA LEU A 78 0.59 -17.83 -3.13
C LEU A 78 0.31 -16.78 -4.20
N TRP A 79 0.80 -16.99 -5.42
CA TRP A 79 0.66 -16.02 -6.51
C TRP A 79 -0.79 -15.85 -6.96
N LYS A 80 -1.58 -16.91 -6.92
CA LYS A 80 -3.01 -16.83 -7.20
C LYS A 80 -3.75 -16.05 -6.12
N LEU A 81 -3.41 -16.29 -4.85
CA LEU A 81 -3.96 -15.55 -3.73
C LEU A 81 -3.60 -14.06 -3.82
N SER A 82 -2.34 -13.74 -4.17
CA SER A 82 -1.88 -12.37 -4.38
C SER A 82 -2.65 -11.66 -5.51
N ASP A 83 -2.95 -12.36 -6.60
CA ASP A 83 -3.77 -11.82 -7.69
C ASP A 83 -5.19 -11.48 -7.26
N ILE A 84 -5.79 -12.29 -6.37
CA ILE A 84 -7.15 -12.05 -5.86
C ILE A 84 -7.17 -10.80 -4.96
N VAL A 85 -6.14 -10.63 -4.14
CA VAL A 85 -6.05 -9.55 -3.15
C VAL A 85 -5.62 -8.22 -3.80
N ALA A 86 -4.84 -8.23 -4.88
CA ALA A 86 -4.27 -7.04 -5.49
C ALA A 86 -5.31 -5.94 -5.84
N PRO A 87 -6.45 -6.23 -6.47
CA PRO A 87 -7.48 -5.20 -6.71
C PRO A 87 -8.03 -4.61 -5.40
N SER A 88 -8.20 -5.45 -4.38
CA SER A 88 -8.70 -5.00 -3.06
C SER A 88 -7.71 -4.07 -2.35
N ILE A 89 -6.41 -4.27 -2.54
CA ILE A 89 -5.37 -3.36 -2.02
C ILE A 89 -5.52 -1.98 -2.69
N ALA A 90 -5.68 -1.94 -4.03
CA ALA A 90 -5.88 -0.69 -4.75
C ALA A 90 -7.13 0.05 -4.28
N LEU A 91 -8.23 -0.68 -4.05
CA LEU A 91 -9.48 -0.09 -3.53
C LEU A 91 -9.32 0.39 -2.09
N GLY A 92 -8.65 -0.37 -1.22
CA GLY A 92 -8.36 0.04 0.16
C GLY A 92 -7.52 1.31 0.22
N TYR A 93 -6.59 1.48 -0.72
CA TYR A 93 -5.78 2.70 -0.82
C TYR A 93 -6.63 3.94 -1.15
N VAL A 94 -7.70 3.81 -1.95
CA VAL A 94 -8.67 4.89 -2.22
C VAL A 94 -9.23 5.45 -0.90
N PHE A 95 -9.77 4.57 -0.04
CA PHE A 95 -10.33 4.96 1.24
C PHE A 95 -9.27 5.52 2.21
N GLY A 96 -8.07 4.94 2.20
CA GLY A 96 -6.96 5.46 3.00
C GLY A 96 -6.60 6.90 2.61
N ARG A 97 -6.63 7.25 1.31
CA ARG A 97 -6.37 8.63 0.85
C ARG A 97 -7.50 9.60 1.15
N ILE A 98 -8.74 9.14 1.14
CA ILE A 98 -9.87 9.94 1.65
C ILE A 98 -9.68 10.23 3.14
N GLY A 99 -9.25 9.25 3.95
CA GLY A 99 -8.90 9.46 5.35
C GLY A 99 -7.77 10.48 5.55
N CYS A 100 -6.73 10.45 4.73
CA CYS A 100 -5.66 11.46 4.73
C CYS A 100 -6.19 12.87 4.41
N LEU A 101 -7.13 12.98 3.46
CA LEU A 101 -7.75 14.26 3.12
C LEU A 101 -8.54 14.83 4.31
N MET A 102 -9.34 14.00 4.98
CA MET A 102 -10.11 14.39 6.17
C MET A 102 -9.21 14.77 7.34
N ASN A 103 -8.04 14.14 7.47
CA ASN A 103 -7.07 14.44 8.51
C ASN A 103 -6.16 15.64 8.19
N GLY A 104 -6.22 16.20 6.97
CA GLY A 104 -5.38 17.31 6.55
C GLY A 104 -3.90 16.96 6.37
N CYS A 105 -3.55 15.71 6.05
CA CYS A 105 -2.16 15.29 5.86
C CYS A 105 -1.88 14.87 4.41
N CYS A 106 -0.59 14.79 4.04
CA CYS A 106 -0.15 14.31 2.72
C CYS A 106 -0.62 15.18 1.54
N TYR A 107 -0.81 16.47 1.75
CA TYR A 107 -1.15 17.44 0.71
C TYR A 107 0.04 17.74 -0.20
N GLY A 108 -0.25 18.38 -1.33
CA GLY A 108 0.77 18.79 -2.29
C GLY A 108 1.37 20.17 -2.00
N ARG A 109 2.24 20.61 -2.89
CA ARG A 109 2.79 21.97 -2.87
C ARG A 109 1.70 23.02 -3.15
N GLU A 110 2.00 24.26 -2.80
CA GLU A 110 1.15 25.41 -3.09
C GLU A 110 0.78 25.47 -4.58
N CYS A 111 -0.50 25.76 -4.87
CA CYS A 111 -0.96 25.96 -6.22
C CYS A 111 -2.17 26.90 -6.26
N HIS A 112 -2.36 27.55 -7.41
CA HIS A 112 -3.46 28.49 -7.66
C HIS A 112 -4.47 27.96 -8.71
N LEU A 113 -4.56 26.62 -8.83
CA LEU A 113 -5.48 25.98 -9.76
C LEU A 113 -6.93 26.08 -9.24
N PRO A 114 -7.96 26.05 -10.11
CA PRO A 114 -9.36 26.15 -9.70
C PRO A 114 -9.83 25.08 -8.72
N TRP A 115 -9.12 23.94 -8.66
CA TRP A 115 -9.41 22.82 -7.76
C TRP A 115 -8.43 22.70 -6.59
N ALA A 116 -7.61 23.75 -6.37
CA ALA A 116 -6.77 23.82 -5.16
C ALA A 116 -7.66 23.82 -3.90
N ILE A 117 -7.21 23.13 -2.87
CA ILE A 117 -7.92 23.08 -1.60
C ILE A 117 -7.18 23.86 -0.54
N SER A 118 -7.94 24.51 0.34
CA SER A 118 -7.44 25.17 1.55
C SER A 118 -7.93 24.39 2.76
N PHE A 119 -7.05 24.12 3.69
CA PHE A 119 -7.42 23.50 4.96
C PHE A 119 -7.82 24.59 5.98
N PRO A 120 -8.70 24.27 6.95
CA PRO A 120 -8.98 25.18 8.06
C PRO A 120 -7.67 25.51 8.80
N ALA A 121 -7.58 26.73 9.34
CA ALA A 121 -6.42 27.12 10.11
C ALA A 121 -6.21 26.18 11.32
N GLY A 122 -5.03 25.58 11.40
CA GLY A 122 -4.69 24.63 12.46
C GLY A 122 -3.19 24.32 12.51
N PRO A 123 -2.69 23.78 13.62
CA PRO A 123 -1.28 23.44 13.75
C PRO A 123 -0.83 22.44 12.67
N GLY A 124 0.21 22.80 11.92
CA GLY A 124 0.80 21.93 10.88
C GLY A 124 0.02 21.87 9.56
N LEU A 125 -1.08 22.62 9.42
CA LEU A 125 -1.83 22.70 8.17
C LEU A 125 -1.32 23.87 7.29
N PRO A 126 -1.38 23.75 5.95
CA PRO A 126 -0.96 24.81 5.05
C PRO A 126 -1.92 26.00 5.13
N THR A 127 -1.34 27.20 5.12
CA THR A 127 -2.10 28.46 5.15
C THR A 127 -2.50 28.92 3.73
N THR A 128 -1.91 28.35 2.71
CA THR A 128 -2.15 28.66 1.29
C THR A 128 -2.88 27.50 0.60
N PRO A 129 -3.57 27.76 -0.52
CA PRO A 129 -4.18 26.71 -1.32
C PRO A 129 -3.12 25.75 -1.88
N VAL A 130 -3.39 24.44 -1.81
CA VAL A 130 -2.44 23.40 -2.18
C VAL A 130 -3.04 22.38 -3.16
N HIS A 131 -2.18 21.65 -3.86
CA HIS A 131 -2.61 20.51 -4.66
C HIS A 131 -3.27 19.44 -3.79
N PRO A 132 -4.50 19.01 -4.07
CA PRO A 132 -5.17 17.92 -3.37
C PRO A 132 -4.62 16.56 -3.82
N THR A 133 -3.36 16.29 -3.49
CA THR A 133 -2.68 15.04 -3.91
C THR A 133 -3.38 13.80 -3.38
N GLN A 134 -4.09 13.89 -2.25
CA GLN A 134 -4.92 12.81 -1.71
C GLN A 134 -6.06 12.45 -2.69
N VAL A 135 -6.70 13.46 -3.30
CA VAL A 135 -7.76 13.25 -4.31
C VAL A 135 -7.15 12.64 -5.57
N TYR A 136 -5.99 13.15 -6.02
CA TYR A 136 -5.31 12.59 -7.20
C TYR A 136 -4.98 11.11 -7.00
N GLU A 137 -4.38 10.75 -5.86
CA GLU A 137 -4.03 9.36 -5.55
C GLU A 137 -5.28 8.49 -5.40
N SER A 138 -6.36 9.02 -4.82
CA SER A 138 -7.63 8.31 -4.69
C SER A 138 -8.23 7.96 -6.05
N LEU A 139 -8.33 8.95 -6.95
CA LEU A 139 -8.87 8.75 -8.29
C LEU A 139 -8.00 7.81 -9.14
N LEU A 140 -6.68 8.00 -9.11
CA LEU A 140 -5.75 7.12 -9.83
C LEU A 140 -5.81 5.68 -9.32
N SER A 141 -5.94 5.49 -8.01
CA SER A 141 -6.10 4.15 -7.41
C SER A 141 -7.44 3.52 -7.73
N LEU A 142 -8.52 4.31 -7.84
CA LEU A 142 -9.82 3.83 -8.28
C LEU A 142 -9.77 3.36 -9.76
N CYS A 143 -9.11 4.13 -10.62
CA CYS A 143 -8.87 3.74 -12.01
C CYS A 143 -8.01 2.45 -12.08
N LEU A 144 -6.98 2.36 -11.25
CA LEU A 144 -6.14 1.18 -11.15
C LEU A 144 -6.96 -0.04 -10.70
N TYR A 145 -7.80 0.10 -9.67
CA TYR A 145 -8.72 -0.95 -9.24
C TYR A 145 -9.59 -1.45 -10.41
N ALA A 146 -10.25 -0.53 -11.12
CA ALA A 146 -11.12 -0.88 -12.25
C ALA A 146 -10.34 -1.59 -13.38
N PHE A 147 -9.12 -1.14 -13.65
CA PHE A 147 -8.22 -1.76 -14.62
C PHE A 147 -7.83 -3.18 -14.19
N LEU A 148 -7.38 -3.37 -12.95
CA LEU A 148 -6.99 -4.67 -12.42
C LEU A 148 -8.17 -5.65 -12.37
N ALA A 149 -9.35 -5.20 -11.95
CA ALA A 149 -10.57 -6.01 -11.93
C ALA A 149 -10.96 -6.50 -13.33
N ARG A 150 -10.80 -5.63 -14.35
CA ARG A 150 -11.03 -6.02 -15.74
C ARG A 150 -9.95 -6.97 -16.25
N LEU A 151 -8.68 -6.70 -15.93
CA LEU A 151 -7.53 -7.53 -16.32
C LEU A 151 -7.61 -8.92 -15.68
N TYR A 152 -8.11 -9.02 -14.45
CA TYR A 152 -8.26 -10.28 -13.73
C TYR A 152 -9.06 -11.32 -14.52
N ARG A 153 -10.07 -10.88 -15.27
CA ARG A 153 -10.88 -11.75 -16.13
C ARG A 153 -10.13 -12.29 -17.35
N ARG A 154 -8.99 -11.70 -17.69
CA ARG A 154 -8.18 -12.01 -18.87
C ARG A 154 -6.73 -12.39 -18.52
N LYS A 155 -6.48 -12.70 -17.25
CA LYS A 155 -5.12 -13.04 -16.81
C LYS A 155 -4.62 -14.29 -17.52
N LYS A 156 -3.33 -14.31 -17.82
CA LYS A 156 -2.68 -15.39 -18.56
C LYS A 156 -1.90 -16.35 -17.65
N PHE A 157 -1.41 -15.87 -16.51
CA PHE A 157 -0.64 -16.66 -15.55
C PHE A 157 -0.90 -16.16 -14.11
N ASP A 158 -0.61 -17.01 -13.12
CA ASP A 158 -0.77 -16.64 -11.72
C ASP A 158 0.35 -15.69 -11.27
N GLY A 159 -0.01 -14.61 -10.57
CA GLY A 159 0.86 -13.51 -10.17
C GLY A 159 0.86 -12.32 -11.15
N GLN A 160 0.18 -12.43 -12.31
CA GLN A 160 0.14 -11.35 -13.30
C GLN A 160 -0.53 -10.08 -12.75
N ILE A 161 -1.66 -10.22 -12.05
CA ILE A 161 -2.42 -9.07 -11.55
C ILE A 161 -1.63 -8.37 -10.44
N PHE A 162 -1.01 -9.14 -9.56
CA PHE A 162 -0.17 -8.60 -8.50
C PHE A 162 1.06 -7.88 -9.05
N ALA A 163 1.76 -8.47 -10.02
CA ALA A 163 2.90 -7.83 -10.69
C ALA A 163 2.46 -6.53 -11.41
N THR A 164 1.31 -6.56 -12.10
CA THR A 164 0.74 -5.36 -12.75
C THR A 164 0.39 -4.29 -11.72
N TYR A 165 -0.18 -4.67 -10.57
CA TYR A 165 -0.45 -3.75 -9.46
C TYR A 165 0.84 -3.05 -9.00
N LEU A 166 1.91 -3.80 -8.72
CA LEU A 166 3.18 -3.25 -8.25
C LEU A 166 3.78 -2.25 -9.24
N VAL A 167 3.85 -2.63 -10.52
CA VAL A 167 4.37 -1.75 -11.59
C VAL A 167 3.53 -0.49 -11.72
N SER A 168 2.20 -0.63 -11.80
CA SER A 168 1.30 0.51 -11.95
C SER A 168 1.33 1.43 -10.73
N TYR A 169 1.32 0.87 -9.52
CA TYR A 169 1.42 1.63 -8.28
C TYR A 169 2.72 2.45 -8.22
N ALA A 170 3.86 1.83 -8.56
CA ALA A 170 5.15 2.50 -8.54
C ALA A 170 5.19 3.69 -9.50
N VAL A 171 4.62 3.54 -10.70
CA VAL A 171 4.52 4.63 -11.69
C VAL A 171 3.59 5.74 -11.19
N LEU A 172 2.38 5.39 -10.75
CA LEU A 172 1.40 6.36 -10.26
C LEU A 172 1.90 7.10 -9.02
N ARG A 173 2.54 6.38 -8.10
CA ARG A 173 3.12 6.99 -6.90
C ARG A 173 4.26 7.96 -7.22
N SER A 174 5.13 7.60 -8.15
CA SER A 174 6.20 8.49 -8.62
C SER A 174 5.65 9.71 -9.34
N PHE A 175 4.57 9.56 -10.09
CA PHE A 175 3.90 10.67 -10.76
C PHE A 175 3.28 11.66 -9.76
N VAL A 176 2.53 11.18 -8.78
CA VAL A 176 1.92 12.07 -7.77
C VAL A 176 2.97 12.75 -6.90
N GLU A 177 4.11 12.10 -6.68
CA GLU A 177 5.22 12.68 -5.92
C GLU A 177 5.75 14.00 -6.51
N LEU A 178 5.58 14.22 -7.82
CA LEU A 178 5.94 15.49 -8.47
C LEU A 178 5.13 16.68 -7.96
N PHE A 179 3.93 16.44 -7.45
CA PHE A 179 3.02 17.46 -6.92
C PHE A 179 3.14 17.62 -5.39
N ARG A 180 3.90 16.74 -4.72
CA ARG A 180 4.06 16.80 -3.27
C ARG A 180 5.03 17.89 -2.84
N GLY A 181 4.69 18.55 -1.75
CA GLY A 181 5.48 19.65 -1.18
C GLY A 181 5.78 19.50 0.31
N ASP A 182 5.33 18.42 0.93
CA ASP A 182 5.40 18.17 2.36
C ASP A 182 6.72 17.53 2.84
N TYR A 183 7.68 17.32 1.93
CA TYR A 183 9.01 16.82 2.30
C TYR A 183 9.97 17.96 2.60
N PRO A 184 10.54 18.02 3.81
CA PRO A 184 11.64 18.92 4.10
C PRO A 184 12.86 18.66 3.19
N SER A 185 13.63 19.69 2.88
CA SER A 185 14.77 19.58 1.97
C SER A 185 15.83 18.57 2.43
N TYR A 186 15.98 18.36 3.75
CA TYR A 186 16.92 17.39 4.32
C TYR A 186 16.51 15.93 4.11
N GLN A 187 15.27 15.65 3.78
CA GLN A 187 14.77 14.29 3.46
C GLN A 187 14.89 13.92 1.98
N ARG A 188 15.38 14.85 1.15
CA ARG A 188 15.59 14.58 -0.27
C ARG A 188 17.00 14.03 -0.50
N PHE A 189 17.09 12.96 -1.26
CA PHE A 189 18.33 12.32 -1.67
C PHE A 189 18.84 12.87 -3.02
N LEU A 190 20.09 12.55 -3.37
CA LEU A 190 20.72 12.91 -4.65
C LEU A 190 20.64 14.42 -4.94
N GLY A 191 21.01 15.25 -3.95
CA GLY A 191 21.02 16.70 -4.14
C GLY A 191 19.63 17.33 -4.30
N GLY A 192 18.58 16.69 -3.80
CA GLY A 192 17.22 17.20 -3.88
C GLY A 192 16.36 16.58 -5.01
N LEU A 193 16.94 15.69 -5.81
CA LEU A 193 16.29 15.11 -7.00
C LEU A 193 15.37 13.92 -6.67
N ALA A 194 15.60 13.20 -5.57
CA ALA A 194 14.82 12.01 -5.23
C ALA A 194 14.26 12.09 -3.82
N THR A 195 12.99 11.69 -3.67
CA THR A 195 12.33 11.52 -2.36
C THR A 195 12.44 10.07 -1.88
N PRO A 196 12.32 9.79 -0.57
CA PRO A 196 12.25 8.43 -0.05
C PRO A 196 11.17 7.58 -0.75
N ALA A 197 10.02 8.19 -1.06
CA ALA A 197 8.93 7.50 -1.74
C ALA A 197 9.29 7.09 -3.18
N GLN A 198 10.08 7.90 -3.89
CA GLN A 198 10.55 7.55 -5.24
C GLN A 198 11.55 6.40 -5.20
N LEU A 199 12.47 6.36 -4.22
CA LEU A 199 13.41 5.24 -4.07
C LEU A 199 12.67 3.92 -3.79
N VAL A 200 11.68 3.95 -2.90
CA VAL A 200 10.82 2.79 -2.63
C VAL A 200 10.04 2.40 -3.89
N SER A 201 9.53 3.37 -4.65
CA SER A 201 8.81 3.10 -5.90
C SER A 201 9.70 2.44 -6.95
N VAL A 202 10.96 2.83 -7.07
CA VAL A 202 11.93 2.17 -7.97
C VAL A 202 12.16 0.71 -7.56
N ALA A 203 12.31 0.44 -6.26
CA ALA A 203 12.45 -0.93 -5.77
C ALA A 203 11.20 -1.77 -6.04
N ILE A 204 10.00 -1.22 -5.82
CA ILE A 204 8.72 -1.88 -6.12
C ILE A 204 8.58 -2.13 -7.63
N LEU A 205 8.96 -1.17 -8.47
CA LEU A 205 8.94 -1.29 -9.92
C LEU A 205 9.85 -2.44 -10.38
N ALA A 206 11.10 -2.45 -9.90
CA ALA A 206 12.06 -3.49 -10.24
C ALA A 206 11.56 -4.88 -9.80
N PHE A 207 11.00 -4.99 -8.61
CA PHE A 207 10.40 -6.23 -8.11
C PHE A 207 9.21 -6.67 -8.96
N GLY A 208 8.28 -5.76 -9.29
CA GLY A 208 7.13 -6.05 -10.15
C GLY A 208 7.53 -6.51 -11.54
N LEU A 209 8.53 -5.88 -12.15
CA LEU A 209 9.09 -6.29 -13.44
C LEU A 209 9.78 -7.66 -13.33
N ALA A 210 10.55 -7.90 -12.27
CA ALA A 210 11.17 -9.20 -12.03
C ALA A 210 10.13 -10.33 -11.94
N LEU A 211 8.99 -10.09 -11.31
CA LEU A 211 7.90 -11.07 -11.26
C LEU A 211 7.38 -11.43 -12.65
N PHE A 212 7.26 -10.48 -13.57
CA PHE A 212 6.87 -10.77 -14.95
C PHE A 212 7.86 -11.70 -15.70
N TRP A 213 9.14 -11.65 -15.33
CA TRP A 213 10.17 -12.47 -15.94
C TRP A 213 10.33 -13.83 -15.27
N LEU A 214 10.22 -13.87 -13.93
CA LEU A 214 10.51 -15.05 -13.12
C LEU A 214 9.31 -15.99 -12.97
N LEU A 215 8.07 -15.45 -13.03
CA LEU A 215 6.89 -16.29 -12.84
C LEU A 215 6.64 -17.16 -14.07
N PRO A 216 6.37 -18.47 -13.87
CA PRO A 216 6.09 -19.38 -14.96
C PRO A 216 4.80 -18.95 -15.68
N LYS A 217 4.90 -18.77 -16.98
CA LYS A 217 3.78 -18.42 -17.87
C LYS A 217 2.94 -19.65 -18.23
N THR A 218 2.64 -20.49 -17.23
CA THR A 218 1.71 -21.62 -17.43
C THR A 218 0.33 -21.07 -17.72
N PRO A 219 -0.28 -21.43 -18.86
CA PRO A 219 -1.62 -20.94 -19.19
C PRO A 219 -2.60 -21.34 -18.08
N VAL A 220 -3.33 -20.36 -17.55
CA VAL A 220 -4.46 -20.63 -16.66
C VAL A 220 -5.51 -21.31 -17.53
N THR A 221 -5.76 -22.59 -17.33
CA THR A 221 -6.92 -23.27 -17.90
C THR A 221 -8.17 -22.60 -17.33
N VAL A 222 -8.70 -21.63 -18.06
CA VAL A 222 -10.05 -21.10 -17.81
C VAL A 222 -10.98 -22.23 -18.19
N GLY A 223 -11.52 -22.93 -17.20
CA GLY A 223 -12.52 -23.97 -17.42
C GLY A 223 -13.61 -23.39 -18.33
N SER A 224 -13.87 -24.10 -19.42
CA SER A 224 -14.97 -23.83 -20.35
C SER A 224 -16.23 -23.59 -19.53
N ARG A 225 -16.86 -22.46 -19.76
CA ARG A 225 -18.22 -22.20 -19.30
C ARG A 225 -19.12 -23.21 -20.04
N GLU A 226 -19.57 -24.22 -19.37
CA GLU A 226 -20.84 -24.92 -19.66
C GLU A 226 -21.93 -24.27 -18.81
#